data_95c85d5cc94645f1b8274142d437fa99
#
_entry.id   95c85d5cc94645f1b8274142d437fa99
#
_cell.length_a   1.000
_cell.length_b   1.000
_cell.length_c   1.000
_cell.angle_alpha   90.00
_cell.angle_beta   90.00
_cell.angle_gamma   90.00
#
_symmetry.space_group_name_H-M   'P 1'
#
loop_
_entity.id
_entity.type
_entity.pdbx_description
1 polymer ?
#
loop_
_entity_poly.entity_id
_entity_poly.type
_entity_poly.pdbx_seq_one_letter_code
_entity_poly.pdbx_strand_id
1 'polypeptide(L)'
;MDLLLEPIDPFIPAWGSPEEWNSAYEKLESYLRAHEVDSHFHRAHLITMILRRVSRRWQGTPAPAEPIATLAVKETNLLLNEWFSRIMDLPEGTAGNFTTADGRVALFLCDGPLRWPYAFLESRNIPDDLKNEMRRNL
;
A
#
# COMPACT_ATOMS: atom_id res chain seq x y z
N MET A 1 18.18 -5.25 22.46
CA MET A 1 18.15 -5.10 21.98
C MET A 1 17.82 -4.81 21.24
N ASP A 2 17.93 -4.36 21.09
CA ASP A 2 17.69 -4.03 20.46
C ASP A 2 17.72 -3.87 19.50
N LEU A 3 17.84 -3.99 19.45
CA LEU A 3 17.91 -3.95 18.54
C LEU A 3 17.72 -3.79 17.60
N LEU A 4 18.68 -4.04 18.13
CA LEU A 4 18.22 -4.46 16.96
C LEU A 4 17.28 -3.64 16.26
N LEU A 5 16.77 -3.09 16.88
CA LEU A 5 15.72 -2.40 16.32
C LEU A 5 16.20 -1.05 15.94
N GLU A 6 16.48 -0.95 14.68
CA GLU A 6 16.48 0.32 14.04
C GLU A 6 15.30 1.07 14.54
N PRO A 7 15.48 2.24 15.12
CA PRO A 7 14.31 3.03 15.43
C PRO A 7 13.62 3.31 14.12
N ILE A 8 12.48 2.68 13.94
CA ILE A 8 11.58 3.10 12.91
C ILE A 8 11.34 4.56 13.21
N ASP A 9 11.66 5.44 12.27
CA ASP A 9 11.34 6.85 12.42
C ASP A 9 9.88 6.96 12.81
N PRO A 10 9.58 7.45 14.01
CA PRO A 10 8.18 7.54 14.39
C PRO A 10 7.48 8.47 13.43
N PHE A 11 6.35 8.02 12.92
CA PHE A 11 5.52 8.86 12.09
C PHE A 11 4.83 9.88 12.99
N ILE A 12 5.19 11.15 12.85
CA ILE A 12 4.58 12.24 13.62
C ILE A 12 3.95 13.17 12.59
N PRO A 13 2.63 13.11 12.42
CA PRO A 13 1.97 13.99 11.45
C PRO A 13 1.95 15.43 11.93
N ALA A 14 2.03 16.35 10.99
CA ALA A 14 2.01 17.78 11.27
C ALA A 14 0.60 18.35 11.43
N TRP A 15 -0.42 17.58 11.13
CA TRP A 15 -1.83 18.01 11.15
C TRP A 15 -2.73 16.83 11.51
N GLY A 16 -4.01 17.14 11.76
CA GLY A 16 -4.97 16.12 12.16
C GLY A 16 -4.83 15.74 13.62
N SER A 17 -5.78 14.97 14.15
CA SER A 17 -5.75 14.51 15.53
C SER A 17 -5.16 13.11 15.62
N PRO A 18 -4.62 12.72 16.79
CA PRO A 18 -4.15 11.35 16.98
C PRO A 18 -5.23 10.31 16.71
N GLU A 19 -6.48 10.60 17.07
CA GLU A 19 -7.59 9.68 16.85
C GLU A 19 -7.86 9.48 15.37
N GLU A 20 -7.77 10.52 14.57
CA GLU A 20 -7.95 10.41 13.12
C GLU A 20 -6.86 9.56 12.48
N TRP A 21 -5.60 9.77 12.88
CA TRP A 21 -4.49 8.97 12.35
C TRP A 21 -4.55 7.52 12.82
N ASN A 22 -5.03 7.28 14.05
CA ASN A 22 -5.23 5.92 14.55
C ASN A 22 -6.33 5.21 13.77
N SER A 23 -7.43 5.90 13.46
CA SER A 23 -8.49 5.34 12.63
C SER A 23 -7.98 4.97 11.25
N ALA A 24 -7.14 5.81 10.67
CA ALA A 24 -6.53 5.54 9.38
C ALA A 24 -5.62 4.31 9.45
N TYR A 25 -4.83 4.19 10.53
CA TYR A 25 -3.98 3.04 10.74
C TYR A 25 -4.79 1.75 10.81
N GLU A 26 -5.86 1.75 11.60
CA GLU A 26 -6.71 0.57 11.75
C GLU A 26 -7.37 0.17 10.43
N LYS A 27 -7.79 1.17 9.65
CA LYS A 27 -8.39 0.92 8.34
C LYS A 27 -7.40 0.25 7.38
N LEU A 28 -6.17 0.75 7.35
CA LEU A 28 -5.11 0.15 6.53
C LEU A 28 -4.70 -1.23 7.02
N GLU A 29 -4.69 -1.44 8.33
CA GLU A 29 -4.41 -2.75 8.91
C GLU A 29 -5.42 -3.78 8.38
N SER A 30 -6.71 -3.45 8.43
CA SER A 30 -7.76 -4.32 7.91
C SER A 30 -7.64 -4.52 6.40
N TYR A 31 -7.33 -3.46 5.68
CA TYR A 31 -7.17 -3.50 4.22
C TYR A 31 -6.04 -4.45 3.82
N LEU A 32 -4.90 -4.33 4.48
CA LEU A 32 -3.73 -5.16 4.15
C LEU A 32 -3.93 -6.62 4.56
N ARG A 33 -4.63 -6.87 5.67
CA ARG A 33 -4.98 -8.24 6.04
C ARG A 33 -5.91 -8.86 5.01
N ALA A 34 -6.86 -8.10 4.49
CA ALA A 34 -7.75 -8.58 3.44
C ALA A 34 -6.98 -8.93 2.16
N HIS A 35 -5.82 -8.32 1.95
CA HIS A 35 -4.93 -8.63 0.83
C HIS A 35 -3.89 -9.69 1.20
N GLU A 36 -4.09 -10.40 2.30
CA GLU A 36 -3.25 -11.51 2.75
C GLU A 36 -1.81 -11.12 3.06
N VAL A 37 -1.60 -9.87 3.45
CA VAL A 37 -0.30 -9.41 3.95
C VAL A 37 -0.21 -9.83 5.41
N ASP A 38 0.33 -11.00 5.66
CA ASP A 38 0.28 -11.63 6.98
C ASP A 38 1.37 -11.16 7.95
N SER A 39 2.49 -10.66 7.45
CA SER A 39 3.57 -10.19 8.31
C SER A 39 3.19 -8.89 8.99
N HIS A 40 3.21 -8.89 10.32
CA HIS A 40 2.96 -7.69 11.11
C HIS A 40 3.96 -6.57 10.78
N PHE A 41 5.24 -6.94 10.65
CA PHE A 41 6.28 -5.95 10.33
C PHE A 41 6.08 -5.35 8.95
N HIS A 42 5.71 -6.19 8.00
CA HIS A 42 5.48 -5.70 6.63
C HIS A 42 4.26 -4.78 6.58
N ARG A 43 3.18 -5.16 7.27
CA ARG A 43 1.99 -4.28 7.37
C ARG A 43 2.35 -2.94 7.99
N ALA A 44 3.07 -2.96 9.12
CA ALA A 44 3.47 -1.73 9.80
C ALA A 44 4.31 -0.83 8.89
N HIS A 45 5.24 -1.42 8.14
CA HIS A 45 6.07 -0.69 7.19
C HIS A 45 5.23 -0.03 6.10
N LEU A 46 4.33 -0.79 5.49
CA LEU A 46 3.46 -0.28 4.44
C LEU A 46 2.53 0.81 4.95
N ILE A 47 1.94 0.61 6.12
CA ILE A 47 1.03 1.60 6.71
C ILE A 47 1.76 2.90 6.98
N THR A 48 2.95 2.83 7.56
CA THR A 48 3.75 4.02 7.83
C THR A 48 4.07 4.77 6.52
N MET A 49 4.47 4.03 5.50
CA MET A 49 4.74 4.61 4.19
C MET A 49 3.52 5.32 3.61
N ILE A 50 2.35 4.66 3.67
CA ILE A 50 1.11 5.22 3.14
C ILE A 50 0.71 6.47 3.90
N LEU A 51 0.75 6.43 5.23
CA LEU A 51 0.37 7.57 6.05
C LEU A 51 1.31 8.76 5.87
N ARG A 52 2.60 8.52 5.68
CA ARG A 52 3.53 9.60 5.34
C ARG A 52 3.19 10.26 4.02
N ARG A 53 2.78 9.46 3.03
CA ARG A 53 2.37 10.01 1.73
C ARG A 53 1.12 10.85 1.87
N VAL A 54 0.15 10.41 2.67
CA VAL A 54 -1.06 11.19 2.95
C VAL A 54 -0.69 12.51 3.63
N SER A 55 0.14 12.44 4.66
CA SER A 55 0.56 13.62 5.40
C SER A 55 1.22 14.66 4.50
N ARG A 56 2.11 14.22 3.61
CA ARG A 56 2.81 15.12 2.69
C ARG A 56 1.89 15.70 1.63
N ARG A 57 1.02 14.88 1.06
CA ARG A 57 0.14 15.32 -0.02
C ARG A 57 -0.79 16.44 0.42
N TRP A 58 -1.26 16.37 1.66
CA TRP A 58 -2.22 17.33 2.17
C TRP A 58 -1.60 18.36 3.10
N GLN A 59 -0.28 18.36 3.24
CA GLN A 59 0.44 19.32 4.07
C GLN A 59 0.30 20.72 3.48
N GLY A 60 -0.06 21.69 4.35
CA GLY A 60 -0.17 23.07 3.92
C GLY A 60 -1.48 23.44 3.24
N THR A 61 -2.40 22.49 3.08
CA THR A 61 -3.71 22.78 2.53
C THR A 61 -4.70 23.00 3.67
N PRO A 62 -5.85 23.67 3.41
CA PRO A 62 -6.93 23.68 4.39
C PRO A 62 -7.30 22.24 4.75
N ALA A 63 -7.87 22.04 5.94
CA ALA A 63 -8.25 20.69 6.37
C ALA A 63 -9.05 20.01 5.26
N PRO A 64 -8.65 18.80 4.85
CA PRO A 64 -9.38 18.12 3.79
C PRO A 64 -10.80 17.80 4.22
N ALA A 65 -11.71 17.82 3.25
CA ALA A 65 -13.12 17.56 3.52
C ALA A 65 -13.37 16.09 3.86
N GLU A 66 -12.45 15.21 3.52
CA GLU A 66 -12.60 13.77 3.75
C GLU A 66 -11.84 13.31 4.99
N PRO A 67 -12.35 12.27 5.69
CA PRO A 67 -11.59 11.67 6.80
C PRO A 67 -10.23 11.19 6.37
N ILE A 68 -9.26 11.23 7.27
CA ILE A 68 -7.89 10.76 6.98
C ILE A 68 -7.90 9.29 6.57
N ALA A 69 -8.77 8.47 7.18
CA ALA A 69 -8.91 7.07 6.80
C ALA A 69 -9.29 6.91 5.33
N THR A 70 -10.17 7.75 4.82
CA THR A 70 -10.56 7.74 3.41
C THR A 70 -9.39 8.14 2.51
N LEU A 71 -8.66 9.18 2.91
CA LEU A 71 -7.47 9.62 2.18
C LEU A 71 -6.41 8.52 2.13
N ALA A 72 -6.28 7.77 3.21
CA ALA A 72 -5.33 6.67 3.29
C ALA A 72 -5.69 5.55 2.30
N VAL A 73 -6.96 5.21 2.19
CA VAL A 73 -7.42 4.21 1.21
C VAL A 73 -7.19 4.70 -0.21
N LYS A 74 -7.49 5.96 -0.48
CA LYS A 74 -7.24 6.56 -1.80
C LYS A 74 -5.76 6.50 -2.17
N GLU A 75 -4.89 6.83 -1.22
CA GLU A 75 -3.44 6.78 -1.46
C GLU A 75 -2.98 5.35 -1.73
N THR A 76 -3.55 4.38 -1.01
CA THR A 76 -3.24 2.96 -1.23
C THR A 76 -3.67 2.52 -2.63
N ASN A 77 -4.83 2.98 -3.09
CA ASN A 77 -5.29 2.65 -4.46
C ASN A 77 -4.36 3.22 -5.53
N LEU A 78 -3.82 4.42 -5.31
CA LEU A 78 -2.83 4.99 -6.22
C LEU A 78 -1.57 4.13 -6.27
N LEU A 79 -1.11 3.68 -5.11
CA LEU A 79 0.06 2.80 -5.03
C LEU A 79 -0.19 1.46 -5.71
N LEU A 80 -1.39 0.90 -5.54
CA LEU A 80 -1.77 -0.34 -6.21
C LEU A 80 -1.76 -0.18 -7.73
N ASN A 81 -2.31 0.91 -8.23
CA ASN A 81 -2.30 1.19 -9.68
C ASN A 81 -0.87 1.25 -10.21
N GLU A 82 0.00 1.94 -9.51
CA GLU A 82 1.41 2.04 -9.89
C GLU A 82 2.08 0.66 -9.89
N TRP A 83 1.81 -0.13 -8.86
CA TRP A 83 2.40 -1.45 -8.70
C TRP A 83 1.95 -2.42 -9.79
N PHE A 84 0.64 -2.46 -10.06
CA PHE A 84 0.11 -3.31 -11.13
C PHE A 84 0.61 -2.86 -12.50
N SER A 85 0.78 -1.56 -12.71
CA SER A 85 1.34 -1.05 -13.96
C SER A 85 2.75 -1.56 -14.19
N ARG A 86 3.56 -1.63 -13.15
CA ARG A 86 4.92 -2.16 -13.26
C ARG A 86 4.91 -3.65 -13.57
N ILE A 87 4.00 -4.40 -12.95
CA ILE A 87 3.87 -5.83 -13.22
C ILE A 87 3.48 -6.08 -14.67
N MET A 88 2.62 -5.25 -15.22
CA MET A 88 2.12 -5.41 -16.58
C MET A 88 2.94 -4.65 -17.63
N ASP A 89 3.99 -3.96 -17.21
CA ASP A 89 4.82 -3.11 -18.07
C ASP A 89 4.01 -2.07 -18.85
N LEU A 90 3.01 -1.50 -18.20
CA LEU A 90 2.23 -0.45 -18.81
C LEU A 90 2.96 0.90 -18.71
N PRO A 91 2.82 1.76 -19.70
CA PRO A 91 3.35 3.11 -19.59
C PRO A 91 2.75 3.83 -18.39
N GLU A 92 3.55 4.67 -17.77
CA GLU A 92 3.11 5.46 -16.63
C GLU A 92 1.88 6.27 -16.99
N GLY A 93 0.91 6.28 -16.10
CA GLY A 93 -0.33 7.03 -16.30
C GLY A 93 -1.41 6.31 -17.10
N THR A 94 -1.13 5.13 -17.64
CA THR A 94 -2.15 4.37 -18.38
C THR A 94 -2.92 3.39 -17.49
N ALA A 95 -2.44 3.13 -16.28
CA ALA A 95 -3.13 2.25 -15.36
C ALA A 95 -4.39 2.93 -14.84
N GLY A 96 -5.53 2.32 -15.08
CA GLY A 96 -6.81 2.82 -14.63
C GLY A 96 -7.49 1.82 -13.71
N ASN A 97 -8.77 2.05 -13.47
CA ASN A 97 -9.57 1.18 -12.61
C ASN A 97 -9.60 -0.27 -13.11
N PHE A 98 -9.56 -0.44 -14.42
CA PHE A 98 -9.48 -1.77 -15.02
C PHE A 98 -8.28 -2.53 -14.51
N THR A 99 -7.09 -1.92 -14.57
CA THR A 99 -5.85 -2.56 -14.12
C THR A 99 -5.92 -2.95 -12.65
N THR A 100 -6.48 -2.08 -11.81
CA THR A 100 -6.60 -2.36 -10.38
C THR A 100 -7.49 -3.56 -10.10
N ALA A 101 -8.67 -3.60 -10.72
CA ALA A 101 -9.63 -4.69 -10.52
C ALA A 101 -9.05 -6.02 -11.00
N ASP A 102 -8.52 -6.04 -12.21
CA ASP A 102 -7.96 -7.25 -12.79
C ASP A 102 -6.70 -7.70 -12.06
N GLY A 103 -5.89 -6.74 -11.65
CA GLY A 103 -4.68 -7.02 -10.87
C GLY A 103 -5.00 -7.68 -9.54
N ARG A 104 -6.05 -7.24 -8.86
CA ARG A 104 -6.47 -7.87 -7.60
C ARG A 104 -6.89 -9.31 -7.81
N VAL A 105 -7.68 -9.57 -8.84
CA VAL A 105 -8.13 -10.93 -9.16
C VAL A 105 -6.91 -11.81 -9.45
N ALA A 106 -6.00 -11.35 -10.29
CA ALA A 106 -4.80 -12.09 -10.63
C ALA A 106 -3.93 -12.36 -9.38
N LEU A 107 -3.80 -11.36 -8.52
CA LEU A 107 -3.03 -11.48 -7.29
C LEU A 107 -3.57 -12.58 -6.38
N PHE A 108 -4.89 -12.63 -6.20
CA PHE A 108 -5.51 -13.65 -5.37
C PHE A 108 -5.46 -15.03 -6.03
N LEU A 109 -5.65 -15.10 -7.35
CA LEU A 109 -5.63 -16.38 -8.06
C LEU A 109 -4.27 -17.07 -7.97
N CYS A 110 -3.20 -16.31 -7.91
CA CYS A 110 -1.85 -16.88 -7.81
C CYS A 110 -1.30 -16.92 -6.38
N ASP A 111 -2.10 -16.57 -5.39
CA ASP A 111 -1.69 -16.49 -3.98
C ASP A 111 -0.45 -15.60 -3.78
N GLY A 112 -0.44 -14.47 -4.50
CA GLY A 112 0.72 -13.59 -4.58
C GLY A 112 1.32 -13.20 -3.24
N PRO A 113 0.55 -12.59 -2.31
CA PRO A 113 1.13 -12.16 -1.04
C PRO A 113 1.63 -13.30 -0.17
N LEU A 114 1.04 -14.48 -0.28
CA LEU A 114 1.46 -15.67 0.49
C LEU A 114 2.72 -16.30 -0.09
N ARG A 115 2.81 -16.37 -1.43
CA ARG A 115 3.96 -16.99 -2.10
C ARG A 115 5.17 -16.07 -2.17
N TRP A 116 4.93 -14.77 -2.24
CA TRP A 116 6.01 -13.77 -2.31
C TRP A 116 5.83 -12.74 -1.19
N PRO A 117 6.10 -13.13 0.06
CA PRO A 117 6.03 -12.19 1.17
C PRO A 117 6.90 -10.97 0.90
N TYR A 118 6.46 -9.82 1.34
CA TYR A 118 7.16 -8.53 1.16
C TYR A 118 7.21 -7.99 -0.25
N ALA A 119 6.60 -8.68 -1.24
CA ALA A 119 6.55 -8.16 -2.61
C ALA A 119 5.40 -7.18 -2.81
N PHE A 120 4.34 -7.28 -2.03
CA PHE A 120 3.14 -6.46 -2.19
C PHE A 120 3.48 -4.98 -2.01
N LEU A 121 3.14 -4.19 -3.03
CA LEU A 121 3.43 -2.75 -3.09
C LEU A 121 4.92 -2.40 -3.07
N GLU A 122 5.80 -3.38 -3.29
CA GLU A 122 7.22 -3.12 -3.39
C GLU A 122 7.54 -2.46 -4.72
N SER A 123 8.29 -1.36 -4.67
CA SER A 123 8.54 -0.55 -5.87
C SER A 123 9.80 -0.96 -6.64
N ARG A 124 10.74 -1.67 -6.02
CA ARG A 124 12.05 -1.88 -6.61
C ARG A 124 12.28 -3.26 -7.17
N ASN A 125 12.07 -4.28 -6.38
CA ASN A 125 12.45 -5.64 -6.75
C ASN A 125 11.22 -6.53 -6.80
N ILE A 126 10.37 -6.32 -7.80
CA ILE A 126 9.21 -7.19 -7.99
C ILE A 126 9.72 -8.49 -8.60
N PRO A 127 9.52 -9.64 -7.92
CA PRO A 127 10.01 -10.92 -8.45
C PRO A 127 9.42 -11.25 -9.82
N ASP A 128 10.27 -11.70 -10.73
CA ASP A 128 9.83 -12.06 -12.08
C ASP A 128 8.80 -13.19 -12.06
N ASP A 129 8.95 -14.13 -11.14
CA ASP A 129 8.00 -15.23 -11.00
C ASP A 129 6.60 -14.71 -10.65
N LEU A 130 6.53 -13.73 -9.75
CA LEU A 130 5.25 -13.11 -9.41
C LEU A 130 4.64 -12.41 -10.61
N LYS A 131 5.44 -11.64 -11.35
CA LYS A 131 4.98 -10.96 -12.55
C LYS A 131 4.39 -11.97 -13.56
N ASN A 132 5.11 -13.05 -13.79
CA ASN A 132 4.70 -14.07 -14.76
C ASN A 132 3.40 -14.75 -14.32
N GLU A 133 3.28 -15.09 -13.04
CA GLU A 133 2.08 -15.72 -12.52
C GLU A 133 0.87 -14.79 -12.61
N MET A 134 1.05 -13.52 -12.27
CA MET A 134 -0.04 -12.56 -12.36
C MET A 134 -0.48 -12.34 -13.80
N ARG A 135 0.48 -12.23 -14.72
CA ARG A 135 0.16 -12.05 -16.15
C ARG A 135 -0.60 -13.23 -16.72
N ARG A 136 -0.31 -14.44 -16.25
CA ARG A 136 -1.03 -15.64 -16.71
C ARG A 136 -2.49 -15.64 -16.26
N ASN A 137 -2.81 -14.96 -15.20
CA ASN A 137 -4.15 -14.94 -14.60
C ASN A 137 -4.96 -13.70 -14.99
N LEU A 138 -4.46 -12.92 -15.92
CA LEU A 138 -5.17 -11.74 -16.41
C LEU A 138 -6.07 -12.06 -17.60
#